data_df8d3e0fcd9e532c5d2f48005ad6e633
#
_entry.id   df8d3e0fcd9e532c5d2f48005ad6e633
#
_cell.length_a   1.000
_cell.length_b   1.000
_cell.length_c   1.000
_cell.angle_alpha   90.00
_cell.angle_beta   90.00
_cell.angle_gamma   90.00
#
_symmetry.space_group_name_H-M   'P 1'
#
loop_
_entity.id
_entity.type
_entity.pdbx_description
1 polymer ?
#
loop_
_entity_poly.entity_id
_entity_poly.type
_entity_poly.pdbx_seq_one_letter_code
_entity_poly.pdbx_strand_id
1 'polypeptide(L)'
;MNPFRWIAMGLRNRLASRRQAPRDIRLRVSNLTRNTVLATCMEVADSAAKRSRGLLGRECLAPGEGLWIRPCEAVHTFWMRFPIDLIYLDRKNRIRKLVNSVPPWRLSACLLAHSVLEFPSGTIRDTHTQPGDTLEFSAASAAGESSAIEF
;
A
#
# COMPACT_ATOMS: atom_id res chain seq x y z
N MET A 1 20.56 63.76 28.46
CA MET A 1 19.16 63.28 28.49
C MET A 1 18.82 62.81 27.12
N ASN A 2 18.77 61.59 26.90
CA ASN A 2 17.69 60.78 26.33
C ASN A 2 18.17 59.43 25.91
N PRO A 3 17.71 58.38 26.52
CA PRO A 3 18.09 57.02 26.20
C PRO A 3 16.96 56.33 25.51
N PHE A 4 17.08 56.05 24.23
CA PHE A 4 16.33 54.94 23.60
C PHE A 4 17.19 54.32 22.52
N ARG A 5 18.10 53.45 22.99
CA ARG A 5 18.67 52.40 22.17
C ARG A 5 17.60 51.35 21.95
N TRP A 6 16.87 51.38 20.85
CA TRP A 6 16.10 50.22 20.40
C TRP A 6 17.08 49.19 19.77
N ILE A 7 17.28 48.14 20.51
CA ILE A 7 18.00 46.98 20.03
C ILE A 7 17.14 46.34 18.95
N ALA A 8 17.59 46.43 17.72
CA ALA A 8 17.06 45.68 16.60
C ALA A 8 17.27 44.18 16.90
N MET A 9 16.28 43.56 17.47
CA MET A 9 16.23 42.14 17.70
C MET A 9 15.97 41.47 16.35
N GLY A 10 17.07 40.94 15.77
CA GLY A 10 17.00 40.24 14.48
C GLY A 10 15.95 39.15 14.53
N LEU A 11 14.94 39.27 13.67
CA LEU A 11 14.09 38.17 13.28
C LEU A 11 14.96 37.11 12.62
N ARG A 12 15.43 36.17 13.42
CA ARG A 12 15.91 34.91 12.87
C ARG A 12 14.72 34.20 12.26
N ASN A 13 14.64 34.35 10.98
CA ASN A 13 13.75 33.58 10.11
C ASN A 13 14.10 32.08 10.32
N ARG A 14 13.45 31.45 11.29
CA ARG A 14 13.45 30.01 11.39
C ARG A 14 12.59 29.51 10.25
N LEU A 15 13.24 29.29 9.12
CA LEU A 15 12.75 28.36 8.12
C LEU A 15 12.57 27.03 8.86
N ALA A 16 11.36 26.85 9.40
CA ALA A 16 10.92 25.56 9.84
C ALA A 16 11.02 24.65 8.63
N SER A 17 12.10 23.89 8.59
CA SER A 17 12.21 22.72 7.72
C SER A 17 10.91 21.96 7.90
N ARG A 18 10.01 22.09 6.95
CA ARG A 18 8.88 21.19 6.81
C ARG A 18 9.50 19.80 6.68
N ARG A 19 9.58 19.08 7.79
CA ARG A 19 9.80 17.64 7.74
C ARG A 19 8.68 17.12 6.86
N GLN A 20 8.99 16.87 5.60
CA GLN A 20 8.10 16.15 4.71
C GLN A 20 7.75 14.88 5.46
N ALA A 21 6.45 14.69 5.73
CA ALA A 21 5.96 13.41 6.20
C ALA A 21 6.58 12.32 5.32
N PRO A 22 7.04 11.20 5.87
CA PRO A 22 7.62 10.14 5.07
C PRO A 22 6.66 9.84 3.93
N ARG A 23 7.12 9.99 2.69
CA ARG A 23 6.31 9.69 1.51
C ARG A 23 5.92 8.23 1.65
N ASP A 24 4.65 7.96 1.79
CA ASP A 24 4.17 6.59 1.83
C ASP A 24 4.66 5.89 0.56
N ILE A 25 5.44 4.82 0.78
CA ILE A 25 5.99 4.05 -0.33
C ILE A 25 4.83 3.46 -1.10
N ARG A 26 4.77 3.76 -2.39
CA ARG A 26 3.81 3.17 -3.32
C ARG A 26 4.56 2.20 -4.21
N LEU A 27 4.01 1.01 -4.35
CA LEU A 27 4.63 -0.06 -5.13
C LEU A 27 3.72 -0.49 -6.28
N ARG A 28 4.35 -0.94 -7.35
CA ARG A 28 3.71 -1.74 -8.40
C ARG A 28 3.85 -3.20 -8.03
N VAL A 29 2.79 -3.97 -8.20
CA VAL A 29 2.77 -5.42 -7.97
C VAL A 29 2.47 -6.14 -9.28
N SER A 30 3.36 -7.02 -9.67
CA SER A 30 3.26 -7.82 -10.89
C SER A 30 3.33 -9.31 -10.58
N ASN A 31 2.53 -10.09 -11.26
CA ASN A 31 2.61 -11.55 -11.23
C ASN A 31 3.59 -12.00 -12.32
N LEU A 32 4.78 -12.44 -11.91
CA LEU A 32 5.83 -12.88 -12.84
C LEU A 32 5.42 -14.16 -13.57
N THR A 33 4.70 -15.06 -12.92
CA THR A 33 4.27 -16.34 -13.49
C THR A 33 3.25 -16.14 -14.60
N ARG A 34 2.36 -15.15 -14.46
CA ARG A 34 1.27 -14.88 -15.40
C ARG A 34 1.54 -13.70 -16.32
N ASN A 35 2.61 -12.95 -16.09
CA ASN A 35 2.91 -11.70 -16.79
C ASN A 35 1.75 -10.70 -16.75
N THR A 36 1.14 -10.53 -15.58
CA THR A 36 0.02 -9.61 -15.33
C THR A 36 0.34 -8.64 -14.21
N VAL A 37 -0.35 -7.50 -14.19
CA VAL A 37 -0.20 -6.46 -13.16
C VAL A 37 -1.40 -6.50 -12.24
N LEU A 38 -1.15 -6.66 -10.94
CA LEU A 38 -2.22 -6.69 -9.92
C LEU A 38 -2.51 -5.30 -9.37
N ALA A 39 -1.47 -4.50 -9.17
CA ALA A 39 -1.61 -3.11 -8.70
C ALA A 39 -0.52 -2.21 -9.26
N THR A 40 -0.87 -0.96 -9.48
CA THR A 40 0.05 0.13 -9.85
C THR A 40 0.32 1.07 -8.67
N CYS A 41 -0.50 1.00 -7.62
CA CYS A 41 -0.44 1.88 -6.46
C CYS A 41 -0.72 1.09 -5.16
N MET A 42 0.22 0.19 -4.79
CA MET A 42 0.16 -0.60 -3.57
C MET A 42 0.70 0.19 -2.38
N GLU A 43 -0.08 0.37 -1.33
CA GLU A 43 0.36 0.91 -0.06
C GLU A 43 1.03 -0.17 0.79
N VAL A 44 1.94 0.23 1.71
CA VAL A 44 2.63 -0.70 2.59
C VAL A 44 2.27 -0.42 4.05
N ALA A 45 1.76 -1.43 4.74
CA ALA A 45 1.46 -1.40 6.17
C ALA A 45 2.50 -2.26 6.92
N ASP A 46 3.63 -1.66 7.28
CA ASP A 46 4.78 -2.30 7.93
C ASP A 46 4.98 -1.86 9.40
N SER A 47 4.23 -0.88 9.87
CA SER A 47 4.19 -0.51 11.29
C SER A 47 2.95 -1.06 11.99
N ALA A 48 3.01 -1.23 13.32
CA ALA A 48 1.88 -1.70 14.11
C ALA A 48 0.62 -0.84 13.88
N ALA A 49 0.77 0.49 13.87
CA ALA A 49 -0.34 1.41 13.65
C ALA A 49 -0.96 1.25 12.25
N LYS A 50 -0.12 1.15 11.18
CA LYS A 50 -0.61 0.94 9.82
C LYS A 50 -1.32 -0.41 9.66
N ARG A 51 -0.77 -1.48 10.25
CA ARG A 51 -1.40 -2.81 10.23
C ARG A 51 -2.74 -2.84 10.96
N SER A 52 -2.81 -2.24 12.14
CA SER A 52 -4.07 -2.17 12.90
C SER A 52 -5.15 -1.36 12.20
N ARG A 53 -4.76 -0.32 11.46
CA ARG A 53 -5.70 0.48 10.67
C ARG A 53 -6.18 -0.30 9.44
N GLY A 54 -5.29 -0.95 8.71
CA GLY A 54 -5.62 -1.65 7.46
C GLY A 54 -6.43 -0.78 6.51
N LEU A 55 -7.51 -1.33 5.97
CA LEU A 55 -8.47 -0.62 5.11
C LEU A 55 -9.65 0.00 5.87
N LEU A 56 -9.62 -0.01 7.22
CA LEU A 56 -10.72 0.54 8.02
C LEU A 56 -10.94 2.02 7.74
N GLY A 57 -12.20 2.42 7.64
CA GLY A 57 -12.62 3.79 7.36
C GLY A 57 -12.60 4.16 5.87
N ARG A 58 -12.16 3.29 4.97
CA ARG A 58 -12.29 3.51 3.53
C ARG A 58 -13.70 3.13 3.05
N GLU A 59 -14.16 3.80 2.02
CA GLU A 59 -15.45 3.52 1.38
C GLU A 59 -15.31 2.55 0.21
N CYS A 60 -14.14 2.54 -0.43
CA CYS A 60 -13.80 1.63 -1.53
C CYS A 60 -12.28 1.48 -1.65
N LEU A 61 -11.88 0.57 -2.51
CA LEU A 61 -10.53 0.40 -3.01
C LEU A 61 -10.62 0.40 -4.54
N ALA A 62 -9.95 1.36 -5.17
CA ALA A 62 -10.04 1.53 -6.62
C ALA A 62 -9.23 0.45 -7.38
N PRO A 63 -9.59 0.14 -8.63
CA PRO A 63 -8.76 -0.72 -9.47
C PRO A 63 -7.32 -0.22 -9.55
N GLY A 64 -6.36 -1.13 -9.40
CA GLY A 64 -4.94 -0.80 -9.36
C GLY A 64 -4.40 -0.33 -8.00
N GLU A 65 -5.26 -0.13 -7.02
CA GLU A 65 -4.87 0.10 -5.62
C GLU A 65 -4.77 -1.21 -4.85
N GLY A 66 -4.14 -1.16 -3.68
CA GLY A 66 -4.08 -2.27 -2.74
C GLY A 66 -3.32 -1.91 -1.47
N LEU A 67 -3.34 -2.83 -0.51
CA LEU A 67 -2.63 -2.71 0.74
C LEU A 67 -1.80 -3.98 0.99
N TRP A 68 -0.51 -3.83 1.23
CA TRP A 68 0.39 -4.91 1.61
C TRP A 68 0.70 -4.84 3.10
N ILE A 69 0.18 -5.80 3.85
CA ILE A 69 0.33 -5.89 5.31
C ILE A 69 1.45 -6.88 5.62
N ARG A 70 2.49 -6.43 6.32
CA ARG A 70 3.65 -7.26 6.68
C ARG A 70 4.31 -6.83 8.01
N PRO A 71 4.73 -7.81 8.87
CA PRO A 71 4.36 -9.23 8.82
C PRO A 71 2.88 -9.41 9.12
N CYS A 72 2.23 -10.42 8.51
CA CYS A 72 0.82 -10.72 8.73
C CYS A 72 0.48 -12.14 8.29
N GLU A 73 -0.24 -12.87 9.12
CA GLU A 73 -0.73 -14.25 8.85
C GLU A 73 -2.25 -14.34 8.86
N ALA A 74 -2.93 -13.33 9.41
CA ALA A 74 -4.38 -13.29 9.51
C ALA A 74 -4.91 -11.85 9.37
N VAL A 75 -6.06 -11.73 8.74
CA VAL A 75 -6.78 -10.48 8.58
C VAL A 75 -8.25 -10.65 8.91
N HIS A 76 -8.91 -9.57 9.28
CA HIS A 76 -10.36 -9.51 9.43
C HIS A 76 -10.94 -8.37 8.59
N THR A 77 -12.17 -8.54 8.16
CA THR A 77 -12.94 -7.54 7.41
C THR A 77 -14.04 -6.91 8.26
N PHE A 78 -13.92 -6.95 9.60
CA PHE A 78 -14.88 -6.35 10.51
C PHE A 78 -14.95 -4.84 10.28
N TRP A 79 -16.15 -4.28 10.25
CA TRP A 79 -16.45 -2.87 9.96
C TRP A 79 -16.02 -2.35 8.58
N MET A 80 -15.56 -3.22 7.69
CA MET A 80 -15.38 -2.86 6.29
C MET A 80 -16.73 -2.66 5.60
N ARG A 81 -16.74 -1.89 4.52
CA ARG A 81 -17.97 -1.54 3.76
C ARG A 81 -18.04 -2.19 2.38
N PHE A 82 -16.98 -2.87 1.96
CA PHE A 82 -16.84 -3.48 0.64
C PHE A 82 -16.07 -4.80 0.72
N PRO A 83 -16.31 -5.71 -0.23
CA PRO A 83 -15.57 -6.96 -0.31
C PRO A 83 -14.16 -6.73 -0.88
N ILE A 84 -13.23 -7.61 -0.52
CA ILE A 84 -11.84 -7.57 -0.99
C ILE A 84 -11.36 -8.96 -1.41
N ASP A 85 -10.35 -8.99 -2.29
CA ASP A 85 -9.55 -10.17 -2.55
C ASP A 85 -8.35 -10.22 -1.63
N LEU A 86 -8.00 -11.41 -1.11
CA LEU A 86 -6.85 -11.63 -0.25
C LEU A 86 -5.84 -12.56 -0.93
N ILE A 87 -4.56 -12.15 -0.93
CA ILE A 87 -3.44 -12.95 -1.41
C ILE A 87 -2.42 -13.10 -0.28
N TYR A 88 -2.22 -14.33 0.18
CA TYR A 88 -1.25 -14.66 1.21
C TYR A 88 0.07 -15.09 0.60
N LEU A 89 1.17 -14.43 1.00
CA LEU A 89 2.52 -14.68 0.48
C LEU A 89 3.45 -15.24 1.54
N ASP A 90 4.33 -16.13 1.13
CA ASP A 90 5.49 -16.50 1.92
C ASP A 90 6.64 -15.47 1.81
N ARG A 91 7.76 -15.74 2.48
CA ARG A 91 8.94 -14.84 2.49
C ARG A 91 9.62 -14.69 1.13
N LYS A 92 9.30 -15.55 0.17
CA LYS A 92 9.82 -15.51 -1.21
C LYS A 92 8.80 -14.90 -2.19
N ASN A 93 7.75 -14.24 -1.66
CA ASN A 93 6.66 -13.66 -2.44
C ASN A 93 5.90 -14.70 -3.30
N ARG A 94 5.92 -15.97 -2.90
CA ARG A 94 5.13 -17.01 -3.54
C ARG A 94 3.76 -17.07 -2.89
N ILE A 95 2.74 -17.19 -3.70
CA ILE A 95 1.34 -17.25 -3.25
C ILE A 95 1.06 -18.59 -2.56
N ARG A 96 0.63 -18.52 -1.30
CA ARG A 96 0.29 -19.69 -0.48
C ARG A 96 -1.21 -19.93 -0.42
N LYS A 97 -2.01 -18.86 -0.43
CA LYS A 97 -3.46 -18.95 -0.37
C LYS A 97 -4.08 -17.74 -1.07
N LEU A 98 -5.20 -17.98 -1.72
CA LEU A 98 -6.07 -16.97 -2.32
C LEU A 98 -7.45 -17.06 -1.69
N VAL A 99 -8.08 -15.91 -1.45
CA VAL A 99 -9.48 -15.83 -1.04
C VAL A 99 -10.16 -14.73 -1.86
N ASN A 100 -11.11 -15.14 -2.70
CA ASN A 100 -11.82 -14.22 -3.59
C ASN A 100 -13.01 -13.58 -2.88
N SER A 101 -13.21 -12.29 -3.10
CA SER A 101 -14.43 -11.55 -2.74
C SER A 101 -14.87 -11.77 -1.29
N VAL A 102 -13.93 -11.62 -0.36
CA VAL A 102 -14.20 -11.73 1.08
C VAL A 102 -15.14 -10.59 1.49
N PRO A 103 -16.39 -10.90 1.89
CA PRO A 103 -17.32 -9.86 2.31
C PRO A 103 -16.90 -9.27 3.67
N PRO A 104 -17.48 -8.12 4.08
CA PRO A 104 -17.35 -7.63 5.45
C PRO A 104 -17.70 -8.68 6.51
N TRP A 105 -17.17 -8.49 7.72
CA TRP A 105 -17.44 -9.35 8.89
C TRP A 105 -16.96 -10.80 8.74
N ARG A 106 -15.76 -10.97 8.20
CA ARG A 106 -15.10 -12.28 8.08
C ARG A 106 -13.70 -12.24 8.72
N LEU A 107 -13.20 -13.41 9.03
CA LEU A 107 -11.83 -13.68 9.46
C LEU A 107 -11.19 -14.63 8.44
N SER A 108 -9.94 -14.38 8.08
CA SER A 108 -9.16 -15.25 7.22
C SER A 108 -7.74 -15.35 7.73
N ALA A 109 -7.13 -16.53 7.64
CA ALA A 109 -5.77 -16.78 8.08
C ALA A 109 -5.05 -17.78 7.16
N CYS A 110 -3.71 -17.67 7.16
CA CYS A 110 -2.81 -18.64 6.53
C CYS A 110 -1.50 -18.66 7.32
N LEU A 111 -1.30 -19.70 8.14
CA LEU A 111 -0.14 -19.83 9.03
C LEU A 111 1.19 -19.99 8.29
N LEU A 112 1.16 -20.35 7.00
CA LEU A 112 2.35 -20.45 6.14
C LEU A 112 2.70 -19.11 5.48
N ALA A 113 1.89 -18.08 5.69
CA ALA A 113 2.13 -16.77 5.13
C ALA A 113 3.07 -15.94 6.00
N HIS A 114 3.77 -15.02 5.38
CA HIS A 114 4.54 -13.96 6.01
C HIS A 114 3.88 -12.60 5.84
N SER A 115 3.08 -12.45 4.79
CA SER A 115 2.39 -11.20 4.49
C SER A 115 1.09 -11.45 3.74
N VAL A 116 0.22 -10.44 3.74
CA VAL A 116 -1.08 -10.46 3.07
C VAL A 116 -1.20 -9.23 2.18
N LEU A 117 -1.73 -9.45 0.99
CA LEU A 117 -2.13 -8.38 0.06
C LEU A 117 -3.64 -8.32 0.04
N GLU A 118 -4.17 -7.12 0.16
CA GLU A 118 -5.58 -6.79 0.04
C GLU A 118 -5.80 -6.01 -1.26
N PHE A 119 -6.71 -6.49 -2.10
CA PHE A 119 -7.04 -5.90 -3.40
C PHE A 119 -8.53 -5.66 -3.54
N PRO A 120 -8.96 -4.83 -4.49
CA PRO A 120 -10.35 -4.77 -4.90
C PRO A 120 -10.86 -6.15 -5.29
N SER A 121 -12.09 -6.46 -4.92
CA SER A 121 -12.74 -7.72 -5.32
C SER A 121 -12.71 -7.89 -6.84
N GLY A 122 -12.34 -9.07 -7.31
CA GLY A 122 -12.20 -9.41 -8.72
C GLY A 122 -10.77 -9.33 -9.26
N THR A 123 -9.82 -8.74 -8.54
CA THR A 123 -8.41 -8.64 -8.98
C THR A 123 -7.80 -10.01 -9.27
N ILE A 124 -8.02 -11.00 -8.39
CA ILE A 124 -7.49 -12.36 -8.57
C ILE A 124 -8.03 -12.98 -9.86
N ARG A 125 -9.34 -12.85 -10.11
CA ARG A 125 -10.00 -13.38 -11.31
C ARG A 125 -9.46 -12.70 -12.57
N ASP A 126 -9.43 -11.38 -12.58
CA ASP A 126 -9.11 -10.58 -13.77
C ASP A 126 -7.63 -10.70 -14.17
N THR A 127 -6.75 -11.02 -13.21
CA THR A 127 -5.32 -11.27 -13.45
C THR A 127 -4.98 -12.76 -13.60
N HIS A 128 -5.97 -13.65 -13.51
CA HIS A 128 -5.79 -15.10 -13.55
C HIS A 128 -4.78 -15.64 -12.54
N THR A 129 -4.63 -14.94 -11.40
CA THR A 129 -3.67 -15.27 -10.36
C THR A 129 -4.04 -16.58 -9.68
N GLN A 130 -3.04 -17.45 -9.43
CA GLN A 130 -3.23 -18.79 -8.85
C GLN A 130 -2.26 -19.04 -7.68
N PRO A 131 -2.60 -20.00 -6.78
CA PRO A 131 -1.66 -20.45 -5.75
C PRO A 131 -0.38 -20.99 -6.41
N GLY A 132 0.78 -20.66 -5.80
CA GLY A 132 2.09 -21.02 -6.32
C GLY A 132 2.71 -20.00 -7.27
N ASP A 133 1.94 -19.05 -7.80
CA ASP A 133 2.48 -17.94 -8.59
C ASP A 133 3.44 -17.10 -7.74
N THR A 134 4.39 -16.42 -8.39
CA THR A 134 5.37 -15.54 -7.76
C THR A 134 5.08 -14.09 -8.11
N LEU A 135 5.03 -13.23 -7.08
CA LEU A 135 4.82 -11.80 -7.25
C LEU A 135 6.13 -11.02 -7.13
N GLU A 136 6.21 -9.93 -7.88
CA GLU A 136 7.29 -8.95 -7.82
C GLU A 136 6.75 -7.60 -7.39
N PHE A 137 7.57 -6.90 -6.59
CA PHE A 137 7.29 -5.55 -6.11
C PHE A 137 8.36 -4.61 -6.64
N SER A 138 7.95 -3.57 -7.34
CA SER A 138 8.82 -2.51 -7.86
C SER A 138 8.30 -1.13 -7.45
N ALA A 139 9.14 -0.11 -7.54
CA ALA A 139 8.69 1.26 -7.30
C ALA A 139 7.56 1.60 -8.29
N ALA A 140 6.49 2.21 -7.80
CA ALA A 140 5.48 2.77 -8.67
C ALA A 140 6.11 3.95 -9.43
N SER A 141 6.06 3.94 -10.76
CA SER A 141 6.45 5.09 -11.56
C SER A 141 5.56 6.27 -11.19
N ALA A 142 6.15 7.44 -10.95
CA ALA A 142 5.38 8.67 -10.94
C ALA A 142 4.69 8.80 -12.30
N ALA A 143 3.38 8.82 -12.33
CA ALA A 143 2.64 9.06 -13.56
C ALA A 143 3.04 10.43 -14.10
N GLY A 144 3.76 10.50 -15.23
CA GLY A 144 4.06 11.74 -15.90
C GLY A 144 5.46 11.90 -16.47
N GLU A 145 6.08 10.86 -17.05
CA GLU A 145 7.10 11.11 -18.08
C GLU A 145 6.67 10.42 -19.38
N SER A 146 5.80 11.13 -20.09
CA SER A 146 5.63 10.92 -21.53
C SER A 146 6.95 11.33 -22.19
N SER A 147 7.79 10.35 -22.52
CA SER A 147 8.87 10.59 -23.47
C SER A 147 8.23 10.82 -24.85
N ALA A 148 8.05 12.09 -25.19
CA ALA A 148 7.90 12.48 -26.56
C ALA A 148 9.23 12.11 -27.26
N ILE A 149 9.22 11.06 -28.04
CA ILE A 149 10.26 10.79 -29.03
C ILE A 149 9.85 11.66 -30.21
N GLU A 150 10.51 12.82 -30.36
CA GLU A 150 10.51 13.54 -31.62
C GLU A 150 11.43 12.83 -32.60
N PHE A 151 10.90 12.57 -33.78
CA PHE A 151 11.66 12.18 -34.96
C PHE A 151 12.15 13.44 -35.68
#